data_973c5ec00301990b0e55cbc1e056166c
#
_entry.id   973c5ec00301990b0e55cbc1e056166c
#
_cell.length_a   1.000
_cell.length_b   1.000
_cell.length_c   1.000
_cell.angle_alpha   90.00
_cell.angle_beta   90.00
_cell.angle_gamma   90.00
#
_symmetry.space_group_name_H-M   'P 1'
#
loop_
_entity.id
_entity.type
_entity.pdbx_description
1 polymer ?
#
loop_
_entity_poly.entity_id
_entity_poly.type
_entity_poly.pdbx_seq_one_letter_code
_entity_poly.pdbx_strand_id
1 'polypeptide(L)'
;GAELKKAVGDFLEKMKPHLEVAEETGVTIAIENHGNNLIDSPDSLKYLAELRPSENIGIALAPYHLPQDAQLIAQLVKDLGGVTKVFYAWEHGDGCTKRLPKEQELKQLPAYGPLDFGPIVQALVDIEYSGWTEIFMHPVPRGIPIMETAAQVTSEINKSRTYLSET
;
A
#
# COMPACT_ATOMS: atom_id res chain seq x y z
N GLY A 1 -4.98 -15.63 -13.42
CA GLY A 1 -4.04 -16.33 -14.25
C GLY A 1 -3.63 -15.61 -15.52
N ALA A 2 -3.61 -16.33 -16.65
CA ALA A 2 -3.03 -15.83 -17.90
C ALA A 2 -3.66 -14.54 -18.45
N GLU A 3 -4.97 -14.38 -18.33
CA GLU A 3 -5.68 -13.17 -18.77
C GLU A 3 -5.28 -11.94 -17.93
N LEU A 4 -5.18 -12.10 -16.61
CA LEU A 4 -4.73 -11.03 -15.71
C LEU A 4 -3.29 -10.64 -16.03
N LYS A 5 -2.39 -11.62 -16.21
CA LYS A 5 -1.00 -11.36 -16.59
C LYS A 5 -0.89 -10.60 -17.90
N LYS A 6 -1.71 -11.00 -18.90
CA LYS A 6 -1.79 -10.27 -20.17
C LYS A 6 -2.28 -8.83 -19.99
N ALA A 7 -3.34 -8.62 -19.19
CA ALA A 7 -3.90 -7.29 -18.94
C ALA A 7 -2.87 -6.38 -18.25
N VAL A 8 -2.08 -6.89 -17.30
CA VAL A 8 -0.98 -6.16 -16.68
C VAL A 8 0.09 -5.81 -17.70
N GLY A 9 0.45 -6.73 -18.58
CA GLY A 9 1.38 -6.46 -19.70
C GLY A 9 0.88 -5.37 -20.63
N ASP A 10 -0.39 -5.43 -21.04
CA ASP A 10 -1.04 -4.42 -21.89
C ASP A 10 -1.07 -3.04 -21.21
N PHE A 11 -1.23 -2.99 -19.88
CA PHE A 11 -1.13 -1.77 -19.08
C PHE A 11 0.28 -1.20 -19.13
N LEU A 12 1.31 -2.03 -18.89
CA LEU A 12 2.71 -1.61 -18.92
C LEU A 12 3.14 -1.08 -20.29
N GLU A 13 2.63 -1.68 -21.38
CA GLU A 13 2.86 -1.13 -22.74
C GLU A 13 2.32 0.29 -22.89
N LYS A 14 1.13 0.58 -22.32
CA LYS A 14 0.55 1.93 -22.32
C LYS A 14 1.32 2.91 -21.45
N MET A 15 2.04 2.42 -20.45
CA MET A 15 2.84 3.25 -19.56
C MET A 15 4.18 3.71 -20.19
N LYS A 16 4.63 3.12 -21.28
CA LYS A 16 5.93 3.40 -21.89
C LYS A 16 6.23 4.89 -22.08
N PRO A 17 5.35 5.72 -22.66
CA PRO A 17 5.66 7.15 -22.82
C PRO A 17 5.88 7.89 -21.49
N HIS A 18 5.20 7.46 -20.42
CA HIS A 18 5.39 8.01 -19.08
C HIS A 18 6.70 7.53 -18.45
N LEU A 19 7.08 6.30 -18.72
CA LEU A 19 8.33 5.73 -18.23
C LEU A 19 9.55 6.36 -18.89
N GLU A 20 9.49 6.66 -20.18
CA GLU A 20 10.54 7.41 -20.88
C GLU A 20 10.82 8.75 -20.18
N VAL A 21 9.77 9.51 -19.84
CA VAL A 21 9.92 10.77 -19.11
C VAL A 21 10.44 10.53 -17.68
N ALA A 22 9.96 9.48 -17.00
CA ALA A 22 10.42 9.14 -15.66
C ALA A 22 11.92 8.79 -15.64
N GLU A 23 12.40 8.04 -16.63
CA GLU A 23 13.81 7.70 -16.81
C GLU A 23 14.67 8.93 -17.10
N GLU A 24 14.22 9.80 -18.00
CA GLU A 24 14.93 11.04 -18.34
C GLU A 24 15.04 12.00 -17.15
N THR A 25 14.05 12.01 -16.26
CA THR A 25 13.97 12.94 -15.12
C THR A 25 14.43 12.33 -13.80
N GLY A 26 14.74 11.02 -13.77
CA GLY A 26 15.09 10.30 -12.54
C GLY A 26 13.92 10.13 -11.56
N VAL A 27 12.68 10.26 -12.02
CA VAL A 27 11.48 10.08 -11.21
C VAL A 27 11.06 8.60 -11.21
N THR A 28 10.52 8.11 -10.11
CA THR A 28 9.90 6.78 -10.03
C THR A 28 8.39 6.90 -9.96
N ILE A 29 7.69 6.17 -10.82
CA ILE A 29 6.23 6.04 -10.80
C ILE A 29 5.88 4.82 -9.96
N ALA A 30 5.25 5.03 -8.80
CA ALA A 30 4.78 3.94 -7.95
C ALA A 30 3.28 3.71 -8.17
N ILE A 31 2.91 2.50 -8.61
CA ILE A 31 1.52 2.11 -8.87
C ILE A 31 0.91 1.59 -7.56
N GLU A 32 -0.16 2.26 -7.10
CA GLU A 32 -0.91 1.81 -5.94
C GLU A 32 -1.84 0.64 -6.31
N ASN A 33 -1.83 -0.41 -5.48
CA ASN A 33 -2.88 -1.42 -5.57
C ASN A 33 -4.16 -0.85 -4.96
N HIS A 34 -5.25 -0.93 -5.70
CA HIS A 34 -6.53 -0.35 -5.27
C HIS A 34 -7.69 -1.25 -5.65
N GLY A 35 -8.59 -1.52 -4.72
CA GLY A 35 -9.76 -2.36 -4.94
C GLY A 35 -10.59 -1.96 -6.16
N ASN A 36 -11.07 -2.94 -6.90
CA ASN A 36 -11.81 -2.77 -8.15
C ASN A 36 -11.01 -2.15 -9.32
N ASN A 37 -9.70 -2.23 -9.29
CA ASN A 37 -8.82 -1.82 -10.39
C ASN A 37 -8.04 -3.03 -10.93
N LEU A 38 -7.24 -2.83 -11.96
CA LEU A 38 -6.40 -3.89 -12.54
C LEU A 38 -5.37 -4.43 -11.55
N ILE A 39 -4.77 -3.52 -10.78
CA ILE A 39 -3.80 -3.87 -9.74
C ILE A 39 -4.52 -3.81 -8.39
N ASP A 40 -5.18 -4.91 -8.00
CA ASP A 40 -6.00 -5.00 -6.79
C ASP A 40 -5.73 -6.25 -5.94
N SER A 41 -4.86 -7.13 -6.41
CA SER A 41 -4.62 -8.44 -5.79
C SER A 41 -3.14 -8.80 -5.69
N PRO A 42 -2.75 -9.74 -4.81
CA PRO A 42 -1.37 -10.23 -4.74
C PRO A 42 -0.83 -10.70 -6.10
N ASP A 43 -1.66 -11.37 -6.91
CA ASP A 43 -1.25 -11.87 -8.22
C ASP A 43 -0.97 -10.72 -9.20
N SER A 44 -1.84 -9.70 -9.24
CA SER A 44 -1.63 -8.54 -10.12
C SER A 44 -0.39 -7.75 -9.74
N LEU A 45 -0.09 -7.62 -8.44
CA LEU A 45 1.13 -6.99 -7.93
C LEU A 45 2.39 -7.79 -8.34
N LYS A 46 2.36 -9.12 -8.22
CA LYS A 46 3.46 -9.98 -8.66
C LYS A 46 3.68 -9.91 -10.17
N TYR A 47 2.60 -9.86 -10.97
CA TYR A 47 2.74 -9.68 -12.42
C TYR A 47 3.28 -8.30 -12.78
N LEU A 48 2.89 -7.24 -12.06
CA LEU A 48 3.46 -5.91 -12.25
C LEU A 48 4.97 -5.92 -11.97
N ALA A 49 5.39 -6.55 -10.88
CA ALA A 49 6.80 -6.68 -10.51
C ALA A 49 7.59 -7.50 -11.52
N GLU A 50 7.03 -8.62 -12.00
CA GLU A 50 7.66 -9.52 -12.96
C GLU A 50 7.83 -8.89 -14.36
N LEU A 51 6.79 -8.17 -14.82
CA LEU A 51 6.71 -7.67 -16.20
C LEU A 51 7.20 -6.23 -16.35
N ARG A 52 7.50 -5.54 -15.27
CA ARG A 52 7.94 -4.12 -15.33
C ARG A 52 9.12 -3.95 -16.27
N PRO A 53 9.06 -2.98 -17.21
CA PRO A 53 10.12 -2.78 -18.18
C PRO A 53 11.26 -1.89 -17.67
N SER A 54 11.11 -1.23 -16.52
CA SER A 54 12.02 -0.22 -16.00
C SER A 54 12.08 -0.23 -14.48
N GLU A 55 13.21 0.17 -13.91
CA GLU A 55 13.36 0.41 -12.46
C GLU A 55 12.65 1.70 -12.01
N ASN A 56 12.27 2.57 -12.95
CA ASN A 56 11.49 3.78 -12.71
C ASN A 56 9.98 3.54 -12.60
N ILE A 57 9.57 2.27 -12.60
CA ILE A 57 8.21 1.87 -12.17
C ILE A 57 8.30 0.90 -10.99
N GLY A 58 7.49 1.13 -9.99
CA GLY A 58 7.42 0.32 -8.79
C GLY A 58 6.01 0.26 -8.22
N ILE A 59 5.91 -0.17 -7.00
CA ILE A 59 4.65 -0.42 -6.29
C ILE A 59 4.54 0.51 -5.09
N ALA A 60 3.38 1.13 -4.93
CA ALA A 60 2.89 1.72 -3.69
C ALA A 60 1.94 0.71 -3.05
N LEU A 61 2.45 -0.04 -2.08
CA LEU A 61 1.73 -1.15 -1.47
C LEU A 61 0.78 -0.66 -0.39
N ALA A 62 -0.53 -0.89 -0.59
CA ALA A 62 -1.60 -0.51 0.33
C ALA A 62 -2.30 -1.75 0.91
N PRO A 63 -1.97 -2.18 2.13
CA PRO A 63 -2.62 -3.32 2.80
C PRO A 63 -4.14 -3.21 2.89
N TYR A 64 -4.68 -2.02 3.04
CA TYR A 64 -6.12 -1.74 3.07
C TYR A 64 -6.90 -2.38 1.90
N HIS A 65 -6.30 -2.48 0.73
CA HIS A 65 -6.93 -3.04 -0.48
C HIS A 65 -6.66 -4.54 -0.70
N LEU A 66 -6.01 -5.18 0.25
CA LEU A 66 -5.66 -6.60 0.22
C LEU A 66 -6.47 -7.39 1.25
N PRO A 67 -6.50 -8.74 1.17
CA PRO A 67 -6.95 -9.56 2.28
C PRO A 67 -6.20 -9.18 3.56
N GLN A 68 -6.94 -8.98 4.67
CA GLN A 68 -6.38 -8.52 5.95
C GLN A 68 -5.70 -9.67 6.70
N ASP A 69 -4.72 -10.28 6.06
CA ASP A 69 -3.89 -11.37 6.58
C ASP A 69 -2.43 -10.90 6.64
N ALA A 70 -1.92 -10.72 7.85
CA ALA A 70 -0.58 -10.21 8.10
C ALA A 70 0.52 -11.09 7.48
N GLN A 71 0.34 -12.42 7.50
CA GLN A 71 1.33 -13.35 6.93
C GLN A 71 1.34 -13.32 5.40
N LEU A 72 0.15 -13.23 4.79
CA LEU A 72 0.02 -13.08 3.35
C LEU A 72 0.68 -11.77 2.88
N ILE A 73 0.41 -10.65 3.58
CA ILE A 73 0.99 -9.35 3.24
C ILE A 73 2.50 -9.34 3.46
N ALA A 74 2.98 -9.92 4.56
CA ALA A 74 4.41 -10.05 4.83
C ALA A 74 5.13 -10.88 3.75
N GLN A 75 4.53 -12.00 3.32
CA GLN A 75 5.08 -12.80 2.23
C GLN A 75 5.07 -12.02 0.91
N LEU A 76 4.01 -11.25 0.64
CA LEU A 76 3.93 -10.41 -0.54
C LEU A 76 5.02 -9.33 -0.55
N VAL A 77 5.29 -8.68 0.58
CA VAL A 77 6.42 -7.73 0.74
C VAL A 77 7.74 -8.40 0.34
N LYS A 78 8.00 -9.62 0.83
CA LYS A 78 9.21 -10.38 0.48
C LYS A 78 9.27 -10.73 -1.01
N ASP A 79 8.15 -11.18 -1.58
CA ASP A 79 8.07 -11.53 -3.01
C ASP A 79 8.30 -10.32 -3.92
N LEU A 80 7.85 -9.13 -3.52
CA LEU A 80 8.00 -7.89 -4.27
C LEU A 80 9.40 -7.26 -4.09
N GLY A 81 9.98 -7.39 -2.90
CA GLY A 81 11.32 -6.86 -2.61
C GLY A 81 11.48 -5.38 -2.97
N GLY A 82 12.58 -5.02 -3.59
CA GLY A 82 12.92 -3.65 -3.98
C GLY A 82 12.00 -2.98 -5.02
N VAL A 83 10.99 -3.70 -5.54
CA VAL A 83 9.93 -3.12 -6.38
C VAL A 83 8.97 -2.27 -5.56
N THR A 84 8.85 -2.55 -4.26
CA THR A 84 8.07 -1.74 -3.32
C THR A 84 8.78 -0.41 -3.08
N LYS A 85 8.20 0.70 -3.54
CA LYS A 85 8.76 2.06 -3.44
C LYS A 85 8.08 2.89 -2.35
N VAL A 86 6.79 2.64 -2.12
CA VAL A 86 5.99 3.26 -1.07
C VAL A 86 5.23 2.17 -0.34
N PHE A 87 5.17 2.27 0.98
CA PHE A 87 4.34 1.42 1.82
C PHE A 87 3.32 2.27 2.57
N TYR A 88 2.04 1.99 2.38
CA TYR A 88 0.97 2.61 3.15
C TYR A 88 0.69 1.80 4.43
N ALA A 89 1.06 2.33 5.58
CA ALA A 89 0.67 1.77 6.88
C ALA A 89 -0.81 2.11 7.15
N TRP A 90 -1.68 1.36 6.51
CA TRP A 90 -3.12 1.59 6.42
C TRP A 90 -3.86 0.26 6.39
N GLU A 91 -4.85 0.12 7.25
CA GLU A 91 -5.60 -1.09 7.44
C GLU A 91 -7.11 -0.87 7.52
N HIS A 92 -7.84 -1.97 7.53
CA HIS A 92 -9.26 -2.03 7.86
C HIS A 92 -9.62 -3.49 8.11
N GLY A 93 -10.37 -3.81 9.15
CA GLY A 93 -10.66 -5.20 9.52
C GLY A 93 -11.26 -6.08 8.43
N ASP A 94 -12.05 -5.47 7.52
CA ASP A 94 -12.60 -6.13 6.34
C ASP A 94 -11.92 -5.68 5.02
N GLY A 95 -10.79 -5.00 5.09
CA GLY A 95 -10.16 -4.38 3.93
C GLY A 95 -11.07 -3.32 3.29
N CYS A 96 -10.97 -3.14 1.98
CA CYS A 96 -11.84 -2.22 1.23
C CYS A 96 -13.25 -2.74 0.95
N THR A 97 -13.61 -3.92 1.47
CA THR A 97 -14.89 -4.59 1.14
C THR A 97 -16.10 -3.98 1.84
N LYS A 98 -15.89 -3.34 2.99
CA LYS A 98 -16.93 -2.67 3.78
C LYS A 98 -16.48 -1.31 4.26
N ARG A 99 -17.44 -0.40 4.49
CA ARG A 99 -17.18 0.88 5.16
C ARG A 99 -17.19 0.68 6.66
N LEU A 100 -16.27 1.33 7.36
CA LEU A 100 -16.37 1.49 8.81
C LEU A 100 -17.46 2.50 9.17
N PRO A 101 -18.21 2.28 10.25
CA PRO A 101 -18.97 3.33 10.91
C PRO A 101 -18.05 4.50 11.29
N LYS A 102 -18.59 5.73 11.29
CA LYS A 102 -17.79 6.96 11.52
C LYS A 102 -16.95 6.91 12.80
N GLU A 103 -17.51 6.41 13.87
CA GLU A 103 -16.88 6.26 15.19
C GLU A 103 -15.77 5.21 15.23
N GLN A 104 -15.63 4.40 14.20
CA GLN A 104 -14.61 3.36 14.06
C GLN A 104 -13.54 3.68 13.00
N GLU A 105 -13.64 4.81 12.30
CA GLU A 105 -12.72 5.16 11.21
C GLU A 105 -11.25 5.26 11.67
N LEU A 106 -11.02 5.53 12.95
CA LEU A 106 -9.67 5.53 13.52
C LEU A 106 -8.98 4.16 13.46
N LYS A 107 -9.77 3.07 13.35
CA LYS A 107 -9.25 1.71 13.17
C LYS A 107 -8.51 1.48 11.85
N GLN A 108 -8.50 2.46 10.96
CA GLN A 108 -7.67 2.44 9.76
C GLN A 108 -6.17 2.64 10.07
N LEU A 109 -5.86 3.18 11.23
CA LEU A 109 -4.49 3.43 11.64
C LEU A 109 -3.87 2.20 12.32
N PRO A 110 -2.56 1.92 12.09
CA PRO A 110 -1.82 0.92 12.85
C PRO A 110 -1.95 1.14 14.37
N ALA A 111 -2.04 0.07 15.12
CA ALA A 111 -2.34 0.00 16.55
C ALA A 111 -3.82 0.19 16.95
N TYR A 112 -4.69 0.57 16.02
CA TYR A 112 -6.12 0.76 16.29
C TYR A 112 -7.01 -0.29 15.63
N GLY A 113 -6.59 -0.81 14.50
CA GLY A 113 -7.28 -1.87 13.79
C GLY A 113 -6.79 -3.27 14.18
N PRO A 114 -7.35 -4.30 13.56
CA PRO A 114 -7.04 -5.68 13.89
C PRO A 114 -5.83 -6.26 13.15
N LEU A 115 -5.27 -5.56 12.15
CA LEU A 115 -4.14 -6.07 11.37
C LEU A 115 -2.86 -5.99 12.22
N ASP A 116 -2.22 -7.14 12.43
CA ASP A 116 -0.91 -7.21 13.06
C ASP A 116 0.17 -6.75 12.08
N PHE A 117 0.77 -5.59 12.31
CA PHE A 117 1.85 -5.07 11.48
C PHE A 117 3.21 -5.72 11.78
N GLY A 118 3.37 -6.47 12.86
CA GLY A 118 4.64 -7.09 13.25
C GLY A 118 5.29 -7.90 12.12
N PRO A 119 4.62 -8.91 11.57
CA PRO A 119 5.16 -9.69 10.46
C PRO A 119 5.45 -8.85 9.21
N ILE A 120 4.65 -7.80 8.96
CA ILE A 120 4.80 -6.93 7.79
C ILE A 120 6.04 -6.03 7.95
N VAL A 121 6.20 -5.40 9.11
CA VAL A 121 7.38 -4.57 9.43
C VAL A 121 8.64 -5.42 9.39
N GLN A 122 8.61 -6.64 9.97
CA GLN A 122 9.75 -7.56 9.88
C GLN A 122 10.09 -7.90 8.42
N ALA A 123 9.08 -8.11 7.56
CA ALA A 123 9.31 -8.38 6.14
C ALA A 123 9.93 -7.17 5.42
N LEU A 124 9.52 -5.94 5.76
CA LEU A 124 10.15 -4.71 5.24
C LEU A 124 11.62 -4.60 5.68
N VAL A 125 11.93 -4.94 6.92
CA VAL A 125 13.32 -5.00 7.43
C VAL A 125 14.11 -6.08 6.68
N ASP A 126 13.56 -7.27 6.51
CA ASP A 126 14.22 -8.39 5.83
C ASP A 126 14.63 -8.09 4.38
N ILE A 127 13.86 -7.24 3.68
CA ILE A 127 14.17 -6.80 2.31
C ILE A 127 15.00 -5.51 2.26
N GLU A 128 15.49 -5.01 3.40
CA GLU A 128 16.23 -3.74 3.52
C GLU A 128 15.45 -2.56 2.90
N TYR A 129 14.13 -2.50 3.16
CA TYR A 129 13.26 -1.47 2.59
C TYR A 129 13.74 -0.07 2.98
N SER A 130 13.96 0.77 1.99
CA SER A 130 14.42 2.16 2.14
C SER A 130 13.48 3.19 1.51
N GLY A 131 12.27 2.75 1.11
CA GLY A 131 11.24 3.61 0.54
C GLY A 131 10.50 4.44 1.60
N TRP A 132 9.49 5.17 1.14
CA TRP A 132 8.64 5.97 2.02
C TRP A 132 7.55 5.11 2.67
N THR A 133 7.38 5.25 3.99
CA THR A 133 6.23 4.71 4.72
C THR A 133 5.29 5.85 5.06
N GLU A 134 4.06 5.77 4.57
CA GLU A 134 3.00 6.72 4.82
C GLU A 134 1.98 6.13 5.79
N ILE A 135 1.71 6.82 6.91
CA ILE A 135 0.61 6.48 7.81
C ILE A 135 -0.62 7.19 7.27
N PHE A 136 -1.59 6.40 6.81
CA PHE A 136 -2.72 6.90 6.05
C PHE A 136 -4.05 6.57 6.73
N MET A 137 -5.01 7.47 6.61
CA MET A 137 -6.42 7.22 6.93
C MET A 137 -7.30 8.07 6.02
N HIS A 138 -8.49 7.56 5.77
CA HIS A 138 -9.40 8.11 4.78
C HIS A 138 -10.80 8.32 5.39
N PRO A 139 -11.30 9.56 5.47
CA PRO A 139 -12.63 9.81 6.01
C PRO A 139 -13.73 9.34 5.06
N VAL A 140 -14.82 8.82 5.61
CA VAL A 140 -16.02 8.45 4.86
C VAL A 140 -17.26 9.10 5.52
N PRO A 141 -18.00 9.94 4.78
CA PRO A 141 -17.72 10.45 3.42
C PRO A 141 -16.53 11.40 3.39
N ARG A 142 -15.94 11.55 2.22
CA ARG A 142 -14.85 12.52 2.02
C ARG A 142 -15.31 13.93 2.38
N GLY A 143 -14.41 14.72 2.97
CA GLY A 143 -14.71 16.08 3.41
C GLY A 143 -15.27 16.19 4.82
N ILE A 144 -15.63 15.08 5.47
CA ILE A 144 -15.98 15.06 6.89
C ILE A 144 -14.78 14.48 7.65
N PRO A 145 -14.04 15.26 8.43
CA PRO A 145 -12.84 14.81 9.09
C PRO A 145 -13.12 13.69 10.10
N ILE A 146 -12.15 12.79 10.28
CA ILE A 146 -12.21 11.71 11.29
C ILE A 146 -12.08 12.31 12.69
N MET A 147 -11.24 13.35 12.84
CA MET A 147 -11.00 14.08 14.09
C MET A 147 -11.25 15.56 13.90
N GLU A 148 -11.60 16.23 14.97
CA GLU A 148 -12.01 17.64 14.94
C GLU A 148 -10.84 18.61 14.69
N THR A 149 -9.63 18.27 15.13
CA THR A 149 -8.48 19.18 15.07
C THR A 149 -7.22 18.52 14.50
N ALA A 150 -6.37 19.33 13.90
CA ALA A 150 -5.05 18.88 13.42
C ALA A 150 -4.17 18.32 14.56
N ALA A 151 -4.29 18.87 15.77
CA ALA A 151 -3.56 18.38 16.94
C ALA A 151 -3.96 16.94 17.31
N GLN A 152 -5.25 16.61 17.24
CA GLN A 152 -5.73 15.24 17.44
C GLN A 152 -5.20 14.32 16.36
N VAL A 153 -5.29 14.70 15.08
CA VAL A 153 -4.74 13.93 13.95
C VAL A 153 -3.25 13.65 14.17
N THR A 154 -2.46 14.68 14.51
CA THR A 154 -1.02 14.53 14.77
C THR A 154 -0.75 13.58 15.94
N SER A 155 -1.53 13.68 17.03
CA SER A 155 -1.41 12.78 18.17
C SER A 155 -1.61 11.32 17.78
N GLU A 156 -2.66 11.02 17.02
CA GLU A 156 -2.98 9.65 16.64
C GLU A 156 -1.99 9.08 15.62
N ILE A 157 -1.55 9.87 14.65
CA ILE A 157 -0.48 9.48 13.72
C ILE A 157 0.82 9.19 14.48
N ASN A 158 1.17 10.01 15.50
CA ASN A 158 2.37 9.76 16.29
C ASN A 158 2.28 8.45 17.10
N LYS A 159 1.12 8.09 17.62
CA LYS A 159 0.91 6.80 18.29
C LYS A 159 1.13 5.62 17.32
N SER A 160 0.55 5.71 16.13
CA SER A 160 0.76 4.69 15.08
C SER A 160 2.23 4.59 14.66
N ARG A 161 2.93 5.73 14.56
CA ARG A 161 4.36 5.75 14.26
C ARG A 161 5.19 5.08 15.36
N THR A 162 4.87 5.36 16.63
CA THR A 162 5.54 4.70 17.77
C THR A 162 5.30 3.19 17.71
N TYR A 163 4.05 2.76 17.55
CA TYR A 163 3.71 1.34 17.40
C TYR A 163 4.54 0.67 16.31
N LEU A 164 4.57 1.23 15.09
CA LEU A 164 5.34 0.66 13.98
C LEU A 164 6.84 0.63 14.24
N SER A 165 7.38 1.54 15.05
CA SER A 165 8.81 1.56 15.40
C SER A 165 9.19 0.61 16.52
N GLU A 166 8.23 0.12 17.29
CA GLU A 166 8.42 -0.81 18.41
C GLU A 166 8.04 -2.26 18.02
N THR A 167 7.44 -2.43 16.86
CA THR A 167 7.02 -3.71 16.29
C THR A 167 8.13 -4.35 15.46
#